data_261746521b22acc71665e25cfe9b0f0f
#
_entry.id   261746521b22acc71665e25cfe9b0f0f
#
_cell.length_a   1.000
_cell.length_b   1.000
_cell.length_c   1.000
_cell.angle_alpha   90.00
_cell.angle_beta   90.00
_cell.angle_gamma   90.00
#
_symmetry.space_group_name_H-M   'P 1'
#
loop_
_entity.id
_entity.type
_entity.pdbx_description
1 polymer ?
#
loop_
_entity_poly.entity_id
_entity_poly.type
_entity_poly.pdbx_seq_one_letter_code
_entity_poly.pdbx_strand_id
1 'polypeptide(L)'
;MAKQILHGEDSRQAILRGVNTLADAVKVTLGPKGRNVVIEKKFGSPTITKDGVTVAKEIELKDSLENMGAQMVREVASKTSDVAGDGTTTATVLAQAIYREGVKTVAAGANPMALKRGIDKAVEAIVGKRDENGAVHGGALAKFSKPVTGDMIAQVGTISANSDATIGTIIAEAMKKVGKDGVITVEESKTLETQLDVVEGMQFDRGYLSPYFVTDPDRMEASLEDPFILIHEKKISSMKDLLPLLEQVARQGKPLVIIAEDVDGEALATLVVNKLRGTLNVAAVKAPGFGDRRKAMLEDIAKLTGGKAITEDLGIKLENVKVEDLGRAKRVTIDKDNTTIVEGRGSDSDIAGRVKEIRSQIEKTSSDYDREKLQERLAKLVGGVAVIKVGAATETEMKEKKARVEDAMHATRAAVEEGIVPGGGVALVRSTPAVDELIKTLEGDEKIGAQIIRRAIEEPLRQIVSNAGVEGAVVVGKIHESKDDHYGYNAGADKFEDLVAAGVIDPTKVTRTALQNAASIAGLMLTTEAMVSDIPEPKAAAPAGHGGGMEGMY
;
A
#
# COMPACT_ATOMS: atom_id res chain seq x y z
N MET A 1 -12.43 20.68 -25.39
CA MET A 1 -13.14 21.36 -24.30
C MET A 1 -12.46 22.67 -23.96
N ALA A 2 -13.22 23.73 -23.70
CA ALA A 2 -12.66 25.02 -23.26
C ALA A 2 -12.12 24.87 -21.83
N LYS A 3 -11.02 25.59 -21.52
CA LYS A 3 -10.40 25.59 -20.18
C LYS A 3 -10.76 26.86 -19.45
N GLN A 4 -11.00 26.72 -18.15
CA GLN A 4 -11.00 27.84 -17.22
C GLN A 4 -9.64 27.89 -16.50
N ILE A 5 -9.17 29.12 -16.25
CA ILE A 5 -7.89 29.35 -15.59
C ILE A 5 -8.14 30.25 -14.39
N LEU A 6 -7.67 29.83 -13.22
CA LEU A 6 -7.75 30.59 -11.98
C LEU A 6 -6.33 30.88 -11.49
N HIS A 7 -6.07 32.11 -11.05
CA HIS A 7 -4.74 32.56 -10.65
C HIS A 7 -4.69 33.03 -9.20
N GLY A 8 -3.48 33.08 -8.65
CA GLY A 8 -3.16 33.75 -7.41
C GLY A 8 -3.93 33.21 -6.20
N GLU A 9 -4.45 34.14 -5.39
CA GLU A 9 -5.12 33.83 -4.13
C GLU A 9 -6.39 32.99 -4.34
N ASP A 10 -7.18 33.28 -5.39
CA ASP A 10 -8.40 32.51 -5.68
C ASP A 10 -8.10 31.04 -5.96
N SER A 11 -6.98 30.77 -6.66
CA SER A 11 -6.48 29.42 -6.90
C SER A 11 -6.13 28.72 -5.59
N ARG A 12 -5.36 29.37 -4.71
CA ARG A 12 -4.97 28.83 -3.41
C ARG A 12 -6.16 28.55 -2.50
N GLN A 13 -7.15 29.42 -2.49
CA GLN A 13 -8.36 29.24 -1.68
C GLN A 13 -9.25 28.11 -2.21
N ALA A 14 -9.36 27.92 -3.52
CA ALA A 14 -10.08 26.79 -4.10
C ALA A 14 -9.40 25.45 -3.72
N ILE A 15 -8.07 25.37 -3.84
CA ILE A 15 -7.30 24.21 -3.39
C ILE A 15 -7.54 23.95 -1.89
N LEU A 16 -7.47 25.00 -1.05
CA LEU A 16 -7.63 24.89 0.40
C LEU A 16 -9.01 24.34 0.79
N ARG A 17 -10.08 24.78 0.12
CA ARG A 17 -11.43 24.23 0.36
C ARG A 17 -11.48 22.75 0.01
N GLY A 18 -10.90 22.33 -1.12
CA GLY A 18 -10.84 20.92 -1.50
C GLY A 18 -10.03 20.07 -0.52
N VAL A 19 -8.85 20.54 -0.11
CA VAL A 19 -7.99 19.92 0.91
C VAL A 19 -8.77 19.75 2.22
N ASN A 20 -9.44 20.79 2.70
CA ASN A 20 -10.19 20.74 3.95
C ASN A 20 -11.35 19.77 3.85
N THR A 21 -12.13 19.79 2.77
CA THR A 21 -13.29 18.91 2.60
C THR A 21 -12.90 17.44 2.68
N LEU A 22 -11.83 17.05 2.00
CA LEU A 22 -11.34 15.67 2.07
C LEU A 22 -10.75 15.34 3.44
N ALA A 23 -9.84 16.18 3.95
CA ALA A 23 -9.14 15.91 5.19
C ALA A 23 -10.11 15.87 6.40
N ASP A 24 -11.14 16.72 6.42
CA ASP A 24 -12.13 16.74 7.49
C ASP A 24 -12.98 15.48 7.54
N ALA A 25 -13.25 14.86 6.38
CA ALA A 25 -13.93 13.58 6.31
C ALA A 25 -13.03 12.41 6.74
N VAL A 26 -11.73 12.46 6.43
CA VAL A 26 -10.77 11.40 6.75
C VAL A 26 -10.32 11.44 8.22
N LYS A 27 -10.01 12.62 8.77
CA LYS A 27 -9.40 12.78 10.10
C LYS A 27 -10.24 12.28 11.27
N VAL A 28 -11.57 12.12 11.09
CA VAL A 28 -12.47 11.59 12.12
C VAL A 28 -12.19 10.12 12.45
N THR A 29 -11.50 9.42 11.57
CA THR A 29 -11.15 8.00 11.73
C THR A 29 -9.88 7.79 12.57
N LEU A 30 -9.09 8.85 12.84
CA LEU A 30 -7.76 8.75 13.43
C LEU A 30 -7.80 8.38 14.92
N GLY A 31 -6.98 7.41 15.28
CA GLY A 31 -6.73 7.01 16.66
C GLY A 31 -7.75 6.01 17.25
N PRO A 32 -7.54 5.56 18.51
CA PRO A 32 -8.33 4.48 19.12
C PRO A 32 -9.81 4.86 19.31
N LYS A 33 -10.11 6.14 19.51
CA LYS A 33 -11.48 6.67 19.60
C LYS A 33 -11.97 7.31 18.30
N GLY A 34 -11.27 7.09 17.19
CA GLY A 34 -11.72 7.45 15.85
C GLY A 34 -13.03 6.72 15.49
N ARG A 35 -13.81 7.32 14.58
CA ARG A 35 -15.13 6.83 14.18
C ARG A 35 -15.15 6.36 12.75
N ASN A 36 -16.10 5.48 12.44
CA ASN A 36 -16.32 5.01 11.08
C ASN A 36 -16.93 6.10 10.20
N VAL A 37 -16.61 6.04 8.92
CA VAL A 37 -17.26 6.80 7.84
C VAL A 37 -18.12 5.85 7.05
N VAL A 38 -19.34 6.29 6.68
CA VAL A 38 -20.26 5.55 5.81
C VAL A 38 -20.15 6.10 4.41
N ILE A 39 -19.91 5.22 3.45
CA ILE A 39 -19.71 5.55 2.04
C ILE A 39 -20.84 4.94 1.22
N GLU A 40 -21.55 5.78 0.45
CA GLU A 40 -22.58 5.32 -0.49
C GLU A 40 -21.93 4.54 -1.64
N LYS A 41 -22.52 3.41 -2.01
CA LYS A 41 -22.17 2.68 -3.24
C LYS A 41 -23.32 2.77 -4.24
N LYS A 42 -22.99 2.97 -5.51
CA LYS A 42 -24.00 3.01 -6.60
C LYS A 42 -24.79 1.72 -6.72
N PHE A 43 -24.19 0.60 -6.34
CA PHE A 43 -24.79 -0.73 -6.33
C PHE A 43 -24.37 -1.45 -5.05
N GLY A 44 -25.32 -2.14 -4.40
CA GLY A 44 -25.07 -2.88 -3.16
C GLY A 44 -25.28 -2.05 -1.89
N SER A 45 -24.81 -2.57 -0.76
CA SER A 45 -24.91 -1.91 0.54
C SER A 45 -23.83 -0.83 0.71
N PRO A 46 -24.11 0.24 1.48
CA PRO A 46 -23.07 1.20 1.86
C PRO A 46 -21.88 0.52 2.54
N THR A 47 -20.69 1.04 2.28
CA THR A 47 -19.46 0.58 2.94
C THR A 47 -19.24 1.38 4.23
N ILE A 48 -18.92 0.71 5.32
CA ILE A 48 -18.54 1.33 6.59
C ILE A 48 -17.06 1.02 6.83
N THR A 49 -16.25 2.06 7.02
CA THR A 49 -14.80 1.89 7.18
C THR A 49 -14.19 2.94 8.09
N LYS A 50 -13.04 2.60 8.71
CA LYS A 50 -12.11 3.53 9.36
C LYS A 50 -10.84 3.78 8.54
N ASP A 51 -10.64 3.03 7.45
CA ASP A 51 -9.46 3.20 6.62
C ASP A 51 -9.48 4.54 5.90
N GLY A 52 -8.45 5.35 6.16
CA GLY A 52 -8.34 6.70 5.61
C GLY A 52 -8.15 6.74 4.10
N VAL A 53 -7.45 5.78 3.51
CA VAL A 53 -7.25 5.74 2.05
C VAL A 53 -8.53 5.36 1.32
N THR A 54 -9.32 4.44 1.85
CA THR A 54 -10.63 4.08 1.29
C THR A 54 -11.58 5.28 1.32
N VAL A 55 -11.63 6.00 2.45
CA VAL A 55 -12.44 7.24 2.53
C VAL A 55 -11.95 8.29 1.53
N ALA A 56 -10.63 8.53 1.44
CA ALA A 56 -10.06 9.52 0.55
C ALA A 56 -10.32 9.23 -0.93
N LYS A 57 -10.28 7.95 -1.34
CA LYS A 57 -10.51 7.52 -2.73
C LYS A 57 -11.95 7.78 -3.21
N GLU A 58 -12.93 7.72 -2.32
CA GLU A 58 -14.35 7.88 -2.67
C GLU A 58 -14.82 9.35 -2.68
N ILE A 59 -13.98 10.29 -2.20
CA ILE A 59 -14.34 11.71 -2.18
C ILE A 59 -14.07 12.35 -3.54
N GLU A 60 -15.13 12.77 -4.19
CA GLU A 60 -15.13 13.55 -5.43
C GLU A 60 -16.02 14.78 -5.27
N LEU A 61 -15.49 15.96 -5.54
CA LEU A 61 -16.20 17.22 -5.37
C LEU A 61 -16.80 17.69 -6.69
N LYS A 62 -17.96 18.35 -6.61
CA LYS A 62 -18.66 18.87 -7.79
C LYS A 62 -17.91 20.01 -8.48
N ASP A 63 -17.28 20.86 -7.69
CA ASP A 63 -16.44 21.95 -8.21
C ASP A 63 -15.10 21.38 -8.65
N SER A 64 -14.76 21.52 -9.93
CA SER A 64 -13.55 20.95 -10.51
C SER A 64 -12.27 21.56 -9.93
N LEU A 65 -12.30 22.83 -9.52
CA LEU A 65 -11.16 23.53 -8.93
C LEU A 65 -10.92 23.05 -7.48
N GLU A 66 -11.97 22.95 -6.67
CA GLU A 66 -11.87 22.37 -5.33
C GLU A 66 -11.48 20.90 -5.39
N ASN A 67 -12.02 20.16 -6.37
CA ASN A 67 -11.72 18.74 -6.55
C ASN A 67 -10.23 18.49 -6.84
N MET A 68 -9.52 19.40 -7.52
CA MET A 68 -8.07 19.28 -7.68
C MET A 68 -7.33 19.31 -6.33
N GLY A 69 -7.75 20.16 -5.39
CA GLY A 69 -7.20 20.17 -4.03
C GLY A 69 -7.46 18.85 -3.28
N ALA A 70 -8.68 18.32 -3.38
CA ALA A 70 -9.01 17.02 -2.81
C ALA A 70 -8.19 15.89 -3.45
N GLN A 71 -8.03 15.87 -4.77
CA GLN A 71 -7.22 14.88 -5.47
C GLN A 71 -5.75 14.90 -5.06
N MET A 72 -5.16 16.06 -4.82
CA MET A 72 -3.77 16.17 -4.34
C MET A 72 -3.60 15.53 -2.96
N VAL A 73 -4.53 15.73 -2.04
CA VAL A 73 -4.48 15.07 -0.71
C VAL A 73 -4.81 13.58 -0.82
N ARG A 74 -5.69 13.18 -1.73
CA ARG A 74 -5.91 11.75 -2.03
C ARG A 74 -4.62 11.07 -2.50
N GLU A 75 -3.81 11.76 -3.31
CA GLU A 75 -2.49 11.26 -3.75
C GLU A 75 -1.55 11.07 -2.55
N VAL A 76 -1.56 11.98 -1.56
CA VAL A 76 -0.79 11.82 -0.30
C VAL A 76 -1.17 10.51 0.41
N ALA A 77 -2.47 10.26 0.59
CA ALA A 77 -2.96 9.05 1.24
C ALA A 77 -2.57 7.79 0.45
N SER A 78 -2.79 7.79 -0.87
CA SER A 78 -2.47 6.65 -1.75
C SER A 78 -0.98 6.33 -1.75
N LYS A 79 -0.11 7.33 -1.90
CA LYS A 79 1.36 7.12 -1.87
C LYS A 79 1.86 6.63 -0.51
N THR A 80 1.22 7.06 0.57
CA THR A 80 1.58 6.58 1.91
C THR A 80 1.19 5.12 2.08
N SER A 81 0.01 4.73 1.61
CA SER A 81 -0.43 3.34 1.54
C SER A 81 0.53 2.48 0.71
N ASP A 82 0.90 2.94 -0.50
CA ASP A 82 1.79 2.21 -1.41
C ASP A 82 3.17 1.90 -0.81
N VAL A 83 3.74 2.83 -0.02
CA VAL A 83 5.11 2.72 0.51
C VAL A 83 5.16 2.08 1.88
N ALA A 84 4.22 2.43 2.76
CA ALA A 84 4.24 2.03 4.17
C ALA A 84 3.06 1.14 4.55
N GLY A 85 2.03 1.05 3.71
CA GLY A 85 0.83 0.24 3.91
C GLY A 85 -0.11 0.73 5.02
N ASP A 86 0.27 1.77 5.76
CA ASP A 86 -0.49 2.38 6.85
C ASP A 86 -0.13 3.88 6.96
N GLY A 87 -0.76 4.61 7.90
CA GLY A 87 -0.49 6.04 8.17
C GLY A 87 -1.15 7.01 7.20
N THR A 88 -2.09 6.56 6.40
CA THR A 88 -2.80 7.34 5.38
C THR A 88 -3.56 8.53 5.97
N THR A 89 -4.25 8.32 7.09
CA THR A 89 -4.95 9.37 7.83
C THR A 89 -3.99 10.38 8.44
N THR A 90 -2.88 9.92 9.03
CA THR A 90 -1.82 10.80 9.58
C THR A 90 -1.23 11.68 8.48
N ALA A 91 -0.93 11.11 7.32
CA ALA A 91 -0.40 11.85 6.17
C ALA A 91 -1.39 12.91 5.66
N THR A 92 -2.69 12.59 5.62
CA THR A 92 -3.77 13.50 5.24
C THR A 92 -3.86 14.68 6.21
N VAL A 93 -3.81 14.43 7.53
CA VAL A 93 -3.84 15.47 8.58
C VAL A 93 -2.62 16.37 8.48
N LEU A 94 -1.42 15.80 8.27
CA LEU A 94 -0.19 16.56 8.09
C LEU A 94 -0.25 17.43 6.83
N ALA A 95 -0.72 16.91 5.69
CA ALA A 95 -0.85 17.66 4.45
C ALA A 95 -1.80 18.84 4.59
N GLN A 96 -2.96 18.65 5.24
CA GLN A 96 -3.89 19.72 5.56
C GLN A 96 -3.22 20.80 6.43
N ALA A 97 -2.52 20.40 7.49
CA ALA A 97 -1.89 21.31 8.42
C ALA A 97 -0.80 22.14 7.74
N ILE A 98 0.10 21.50 6.98
CA ILE A 98 1.18 22.17 6.26
C ILE A 98 0.61 23.16 5.23
N TYR A 99 -0.36 22.73 4.43
CA TYR A 99 -0.95 23.57 3.40
C TYR A 99 -1.72 24.75 4.00
N ARG A 100 -2.54 24.53 5.03
CA ARG A 100 -3.31 25.55 5.73
C ARG A 100 -2.43 26.67 6.34
N GLU A 101 -1.33 26.29 7.00
CA GLU A 101 -0.40 27.26 7.58
C GLU A 101 0.42 27.96 6.47
N GLY A 102 0.80 27.22 5.42
CA GLY A 102 1.54 27.76 4.29
C GLY A 102 0.77 28.80 3.49
N VAL A 103 -0.50 28.55 3.17
CA VAL A 103 -1.36 29.52 2.43
C VAL A 103 -1.47 30.86 3.17
N LYS A 104 -1.61 30.85 4.50
CA LYS A 104 -1.65 32.06 5.30
C LYS A 104 -0.38 32.92 5.14
N THR A 105 0.78 32.25 5.11
CA THR A 105 2.07 32.95 4.97
C THR A 105 2.33 33.42 3.55
N VAL A 106 1.90 32.66 2.53
CA VAL A 106 1.96 33.11 1.13
C VAL A 106 1.04 34.33 0.90
N ALA A 107 -0.20 34.32 1.44
CA ALA A 107 -1.12 35.45 1.39
C ALA A 107 -0.55 36.68 2.10
N ALA A 108 0.29 36.51 3.13
CA ALA A 108 1.03 37.58 3.79
C ALA A 108 2.27 38.08 3.02
N GLY A 109 2.56 37.55 1.83
CA GLY A 109 3.63 37.99 0.94
C GLY A 109 4.94 37.18 1.02
N ALA A 110 4.98 36.08 1.75
CA ALA A 110 6.16 35.22 1.77
C ALA A 110 6.38 34.51 0.42
N ASN A 111 7.65 34.32 0.04
CA ASN A 111 8.02 33.63 -1.20
C ASN A 111 7.76 32.12 -1.11
N PRO A 112 6.84 31.55 -1.91
CA PRO A 112 6.46 30.14 -1.82
C PRO A 112 7.62 29.17 -2.05
N MET A 113 8.57 29.51 -2.93
CA MET A 113 9.73 28.68 -3.22
C MET A 113 10.72 28.64 -2.05
N ALA A 114 10.87 29.75 -1.32
CA ALA A 114 11.69 29.80 -0.12
C ALA A 114 11.01 29.06 1.04
N LEU A 115 9.69 29.21 1.19
CA LEU A 115 8.89 28.42 2.15
C LEU A 115 9.08 26.93 1.91
N LYS A 116 8.97 26.48 0.65
CA LYS A 116 9.15 25.07 0.29
C LYS A 116 10.54 24.56 0.69
N ARG A 117 11.62 25.31 0.41
CA ARG A 117 12.96 24.92 0.84
C ARG A 117 13.09 24.80 2.36
N GLY A 118 12.46 25.70 3.10
CA GLY A 118 12.40 25.64 4.57
C GLY A 118 11.65 24.42 5.08
N ILE A 119 10.51 24.09 4.44
CA ILE A 119 9.71 22.88 4.71
C ILE A 119 10.58 21.63 4.46
N ASP A 120 11.23 21.53 3.30
CA ASP A 120 12.05 20.38 2.92
C ASP A 120 13.21 20.16 3.92
N LYS A 121 13.91 21.22 4.34
CA LYS A 121 14.97 21.18 5.36
C LYS A 121 14.46 20.71 6.72
N ALA A 122 13.28 21.18 7.14
CA ALA A 122 12.68 20.78 8.42
C ALA A 122 12.25 19.31 8.42
N VAL A 123 11.68 18.84 7.30
CA VAL A 123 11.35 17.41 7.13
C VAL A 123 12.63 16.57 7.19
N GLU A 124 13.69 16.99 6.49
CA GLU A 124 14.98 16.30 6.53
C GLU A 124 15.57 16.23 7.94
N ALA A 125 15.46 17.29 8.74
CA ALA A 125 15.89 17.28 10.14
C ALA A 125 15.14 16.26 11.01
N ILE A 126 13.89 15.97 10.68
CA ILE A 126 13.06 14.99 11.39
C ILE A 126 13.33 13.57 10.88
N VAL A 127 13.26 13.35 9.57
CA VAL A 127 13.28 12.01 8.97
C VAL A 127 14.67 11.52 8.59
N GLY A 128 15.66 12.41 8.49
CA GLY A 128 17.02 12.12 8.00
C GLY A 128 17.18 12.24 6.49
N LYS A 129 18.42 12.09 6.02
CA LYS A 129 18.79 12.08 4.61
C LYS A 129 18.78 10.66 4.05
N ARG A 130 18.29 10.51 2.81
CA ARG A 130 18.48 9.26 2.06
C ARG A 130 19.80 9.32 1.29
N ASP A 131 20.54 8.22 1.34
CA ASP A 131 21.71 8.02 0.48
C ASP A 131 21.29 7.51 -0.92
N GLU A 132 22.28 7.33 -1.79
CA GLU A 132 22.09 6.83 -3.16
C GLU A 132 21.50 5.40 -3.21
N ASN A 133 21.65 4.62 -2.13
CA ASN A 133 21.12 3.27 -1.98
C ASN A 133 19.72 3.25 -1.34
N GLY A 134 19.16 4.43 -0.99
CA GLY A 134 17.85 4.59 -0.36
C GLY A 134 17.85 4.42 1.16
N ALA A 135 18.98 4.15 1.79
CA ALA A 135 19.09 4.06 3.24
C ALA A 135 18.94 5.46 3.89
N VAL A 136 18.24 5.53 5.02
CA VAL A 136 17.99 6.78 5.74
C VAL A 136 19.02 6.94 6.86
N HIS A 137 19.75 8.05 6.85
CA HIS A 137 20.77 8.38 7.84
C HIS A 137 20.42 9.65 8.61
N GLY A 138 20.56 9.58 9.93
CA GLY A 138 20.30 10.71 10.83
C GLY A 138 18.80 10.99 11.02
N GLY A 139 18.49 12.24 11.38
CA GLY A 139 17.13 12.69 11.69
C GLY A 139 16.72 12.43 13.14
N ALA A 140 15.73 13.20 13.59
CA ALA A 140 15.23 13.09 14.96
C ALA A 140 14.52 11.75 15.23
N LEU A 141 13.74 11.24 14.26
CA LEU A 141 13.01 9.98 14.42
C LEU A 141 13.95 8.79 14.64
N ALA A 142 15.13 8.78 14.01
CA ALA A 142 16.10 7.70 14.21
C ALA A 142 16.59 7.58 15.65
N LYS A 143 16.56 8.66 16.45
CA LYS A 143 16.95 8.64 17.87
C LYS A 143 15.93 7.91 18.75
N PHE A 144 14.67 7.94 18.35
CA PHE A 144 13.55 7.30 19.07
C PHE A 144 13.28 5.89 18.57
N SER A 145 13.77 5.55 17.36
CA SER A 145 13.51 4.27 16.72
C SER A 145 14.24 3.13 17.45
N LYS A 146 13.49 2.05 17.72
CA LYS A 146 13.99 0.82 18.34
C LYS A 146 13.65 -0.38 17.46
N PRO A 147 14.55 -1.36 17.32
CA PRO A 147 14.24 -2.61 16.63
C PRO A 147 13.05 -3.33 17.29
N VAL A 148 12.23 -3.96 16.49
CA VAL A 148 11.10 -4.77 16.98
C VAL A 148 11.62 -6.05 17.63
N THR A 149 11.18 -6.33 18.85
CA THR A 149 11.55 -7.53 19.61
C THR A 149 10.35 -8.12 20.34
N GLY A 150 10.32 -9.44 20.50
CA GLY A 150 9.31 -10.14 21.30
C GLY A 150 7.87 -9.81 20.92
N ASP A 151 7.10 -9.36 21.90
CA ASP A 151 5.66 -9.09 21.76
C ASP A 151 5.34 -7.79 21.00
N MET A 152 6.35 -6.99 20.63
CA MET A 152 6.12 -5.73 19.92
C MET A 152 5.46 -5.94 18.55
N ILE A 153 5.67 -7.08 17.90
CA ILE A 153 4.99 -7.43 16.66
C ILE A 153 3.47 -7.47 16.88
N ALA A 154 3.04 -8.17 17.92
CA ALA A 154 1.62 -8.24 18.27
C ALA A 154 1.06 -6.87 18.69
N GLN A 155 1.85 -6.06 19.40
CA GLN A 155 1.46 -4.71 19.81
C GLN A 155 1.25 -3.78 18.59
N VAL A 156 2.18 -3.75 17.63
CA VAL A 156 2.02 -2.98 16.38
C VAL A 156 0.77 -3.44 15.63
N GLY A 157 0.61 -4.74 15.43
CA GLY A 157 -0.57 -5.29 14.78
C GLY A 157 -1.87 -4.94 15.50
N THR A 158 -1.87 -4.95 16.83
CA THR A 158 -3.03 -4.56 17.66
C THR A 158 -3.37 -3.08 17.46
N ILE A 159 -2.38 -2.19 17.53
CA ILE A 159 -2.59 -0.73 17.36
C ILE A 159 -3.13 -0.41 15.97
N SER A 160 -2.50 -0.93 14.92
CA SER A 160 -2.95 -0.72 13.53
C SER A 160 -4.32 -1.35 13.28
N ALA A 161 -4.66 -2.46 13.95
CA ALA A 161 -5.98 -3.08 13.91
C ALA A 161 -7.03 -2.38 14.80
N ASN A 162 -6.89 -1.11 15.12
CA ASN A 162 -7.82 -0.36 16.00
C ASN A 162 -7.98 -1.00 17.40
N SER A 163 -6.90 -1.43 18.01
CA SER A 163 -6.83 -2.07 19.34
C SER A 163 -7.45 -3.48 19.39
N ASP A 164 -7.54 -4.19 18.26
CA ASP A 164 -7.95 -5.59 18.20
C ASP A 164 -6.76 -6.51 18.47
N ALA A 165 -6.62 -6.98 19.71
CA ALA A 165 -5.54 -7.86 20.12
C ALA A 165 -5.57 -9.23 19.43
N THR A 166 -6.73 -9.68 18.96
CA THR A 166 -6.86 -10.95 18.23
C THR A 166 -6.12 -10.88 16.90
N ILE A 167 -6.30 -9.78 16.18
CA ILE A 167 -5.62 -9.53 14.90
C ILE A 167 -4.11 -9.42 15.13
N GLY A 168 -3.67 -8.64 16.13
CA GLY A 168 -2.25 -8.49 16.44
C GLY A 168 -1.57 -9.83 16.77
N THR A 169 -2.24 -10.68 17.55
CA THR A 169 -1.73 -12.01 17.92
C THR A 169 -1.61 -12.94 16.71
N ILE A 170 -2.64 -13.00 15.85
CA ILE A 170 -2.63 -13.83 14.64
C ILE A 170 -1.49 -13.42 13.69
N ILE A 171 -1.27 -12.11 13.50
CA ILE A 171 -0.17 -11.60 12.66
C ILE A 171 1.19 -11.98 13.27
N ALA A 172 1.38 -11.84 14.57
CA ALA A 172 2.62 -12.22 15.23
C ALA A 172 2.89 -13.74 15.11
N GLU A 173 1.86 -14.57 15.26
CA GLU A 173 1.96 -16.01 15.02
C GLU A 173 2.30 -16.35 13.56
N ALA A 174 1.67 -15.67 12.60
CA ALA A 174 1.96 -15.81 11.19
C ALA A 174 3.44 -15.51 10.91
N MET A 175 3.93 -14.35 11.36
CA MET A 175 5.34 -13.96 11.19
C MET A 175 6.31 -14.91 11.89
N LYS A 176 5.95 -15.46 13.04
CA LYS A 176 6.77 -16.46 13.74
C LYS A 176 6.89 -17.77 12.94
N LYS A 177 5.81 -18.17 12.24
CA LYS A 177 5.78 -19.42 11.46
C LYS A 177 6.54 -19.29 10.13
N VAL A 178 6.35 -18.19 9.40
CA VAL A 178 6.97 -18.01 8.08
C VAL A 178 8.29 -17.23 8.11
N GLY A 179 8.64 -16.63 9.24
CA GLY A 179 9.86 -15.82 9.41
C GLY A 179 9.68 -14.36 8.96
N LYS A 180 10.75 -13.56 9.12
CA LYS A 180 10.72 -12.10 8.82
C LYS A 180 10.46 -11.80 7.35
N ASP A 181 11.01 -12.62 6.46
CA ASP A 181 10.91 -12.49 5.01
C ASP A 181 9.79 -13.37 4.43
N GLY A 182 9.01 -14.01 5.30
CA GLY A 182 7.93 -14.89 4.93
C GLY A 182 6.72 -14.14 4.38
N VAL A 183 5.95 -14.84 3.54
CA VAL A 183 4.76 -14.27 2.89
C VAL A 183 3.55 -14.50 3.77
N ILE A 184 2.79 -13.44 4.01
CA ILE A 184 1.48 -13.50 4.68
C ILE A 184 0.45 -12.95 3.72
N THR A 185 -0.63 -13.69 3.51
CA THR A 185 -1.79 -13.29 2.69
C THR A 185 -3.05 -13.28 3.54
N VAL A 186 -4.03 -12.47 3.13
CA VAL A 186 -5.32 -12.37 3.81
C VAL A 186 -6.42 -12.80 2.87
N GLU A 187 -7.23 -13.77 3.30
CA GLU A 187 -8.33 -14.33 2.53
C GLU A 187 -9.66 -14.20 3.27
N GLU A 188 -10.75 -14.21 2.53
CA GLU A 188 -12.09 -14.30 3.10
C GLU A 188 -12.39 -15.74 3.49
N SER A 189 -12.96 -15.93 4.68
CA SER A 189 -13.44 -17.22 5.17
C SER A 189 -14.96 -17.35 5.04
N LYS A 190 -15.42 -18.56 4.88
CA LYS A 190 -16.86 -18.89 4.97
C LYS A 190 -17.31 -19.15 6.41
N THR A 191 -16.36 -19.16 7.36
CA THR A 191 -16.64 -19.36 8.79
C THR A 191 -16.74 -18.03 9.52
N LEU A 192 -17.29 -18.04 10.74
CA LEU A 192 -17.36 -16.84 11.59
C LEU A 192 -16.02 -16.48 12.22
N GLU A 193 -15.14 -17.46 12.38
CA GLU A 193 -13.85 -17.30 13.08
C GLU A 193 -12.73 -16.97 12.10
N THR A 194 -11.81 -16.12 12.54
CA THR A 194 -10.56 -15.85 11.82
C THR A 194 -9.53 -16.94 12.17
N GLN A 195 -8.93 -17.54 11.17
CA GLN A 195 -8.00 -18.68 11.31
C GLN A 195 -6.68 -18.39 10.60
N LEU A 196 -5.60 -19.00 11.08
CA LEU A 196 -4.27 -18.96 10.48
C LEU A 196 -3.87 -20.32 9.97
N ASP A 197 -3.72 -20.44 8.66
CA ASP A 197 -3.15 -21.62 8.02
C ASP A 197 -1.76 -21.31 7.47
N VAL A 198 -0.87 -22.28 7.46
CA VAL A 198 0.41 -22.20 6.74
C VAL A 198 0.38 -23.25 5.65
N VAL A 199 0.54 -22.80 4.43
CA VAL A 199 0.44 -23.61 3.23
C VAL A 199 1.70 -23.50 2.39
N GLU A 200 1.93 -24.48 1.53
CA GLU A 200 3.00 -24.39 0.54
C GLU A 200 2.74 -23.26 -0.43
N GLY A 201 3.78 -22.51 -0.73
CA GLY A 201 3.67 -21.36 -1.62
C GLY A 201 4.96 -20.57 -1.69
N MET A 202 5.00 -19.61 -2.60
CA MET A 202 6.11 -18.68 -2.68
C MET A 202 5.69 -17.34 -3.28
N GLN A 203 6.46 -16.29 -3.00
CA GLN A 203 6.34 -14.99 -3.64
C GLN A 203 7.64 -14.62 -4.35
N PHE A 204 7.52 -13.93 -5.48
CA PHE A 204 8.65 -13.32 -6.17
C PHE A 204 8.31 -11.93 -6.71
N ASP A 205 9.35 -11.08 -6.84
CA ASP A 205 9.25 -9.66 -7.11
C ASP A 205 9.05 -9.39 -8.61
N ARG A 206 7.91 -9.78 -9.15
CA ARG A 206 7.46 -9.47 -10.51
C ARG A 206 5.95 -9.34 -10.51
N GLY A 207 5.46 -8.17 -10.90
CA GLY A 207 4.04 -7.92 -11.05
C GLY A 207 3.53 -8.20 -12.47
N TYR A 208 2.27 -7.88 -12.70
CA TYR A 208 1.61 -8.09 -14.00
C TYR A 208 2.23 -7.22 -15.09
N LEU A 209 2.29 -7.76 -16.31
CA LEU A 209 2.80 -7.05 -17.49
C LEU A 209 1.82 -6.00 -18.05
N SER A 210 0.56 -6.05 -17.64
CA SER A 210 -0.45 -5.10 -18.06
C SER A 210 -1.51 -4.90 -16.98
N PRO A 211 -1.90 -3.66 -16.66
CA PRO A 211 -3.00 -3.37 -15.73
C PRO A 211 -4.34 -3.96 -16.17
N TYR A 212 -4.51 -4.29 -17.45
CA TYR A 212 -5.73 -4.93 -17.96
C TYR A 212 -5.92 -6.39 -17.52
N PHE A 213 -4.90 -6.99 -16.88
CA PHE A 213 -5.04 -8.30 -16.24
C PHE A 213 -5.70 -8.24 -14.86
N VAL A 214 -5.82 -7.06 -14.27
CA VAL A 214 -6.43 -6.83 -12.96
C VAL A 214 -7.86 -7.38 -12.91
N THR A 215 -8.17 -8.11 -11.83
CA THR A 215 -9.50 -8.67 -11.55
C THR A 215 -10.19 -7.92 -10.41
N ASP A 216 -9.41 -7.28 -9.53
CA ASP A 216 -9.87 -6.45 -8.43
C ASP A 216 -9.33 -5.01 -8.61
N PRO A 217 -10.13 -4.10 -9.20
CA PRO A 217 -9.69 -2.73 -9.46
C PRO A 217 -9.43 -1.92 -8.18
N ASP A 218 -10.10 -2.23 -7.07
CA ASP A 218 -9.94 -1.49 -5.82
C ASP A 218 -8.55 -1.70 -5.22
N ARG A 219 -7.99 -2.91 -5.42
CA ARG A 219 -6.67 -3.32 -4.95
C ARG A 219 -5.60 -3.27 -6.02
N MET A 220 -5.99 -3.08 -7.29
CA MET A 220 -5.10 -3.21 -8.44
C MET A 220 -4.39 -4.56 -8.48
N GLU A 221 -5.13 -5.65 -8.20
CA GLU A 221 -4.63 -7.03 -8.17
C GLU A 221 -5.32 -7.92 -9.20
N ALA A 222 -4.58 -8.87 -9.75
CA ALA A 222 -5.12 -9.99 -10.52
C ALA A 222 -5.11 -11.24 -9.62
N SER A 223 -6.29 -11.68 -9.17
CA SER A 223 -6.46 -12.91 -8.40
C SER A 223 -7.08 -14.00 -9.28
N LEU A 224 -6.38 -15.12 -9.40
CA LEU A 224 -6.73 -16.25 -10.27
C LEU A 224 -6.86 -17.50 -9.41
N GLU A 225 -8.08 -18.07 -9.33
CA GLU A 225 -8.39 -19.28 -8.57
C GLU A 225 -8.21 -20.54 -9.43
N ASP A 226 -7.55 -21.56 -8.87
CA ASP A 226 -7.23 -22.86 -9.51
C ASP A 226 -6.63 -22.71 -10.93
N PRO A 227 -5.64 -21.78 -11.12
CA PRO A 227 -5.09 -21.50 -12.43
C PRO A 227 -4.16 -22.62 -12.93
N PHE A 228 -4.04 -22.73 -14.24
CA PHE A 228 -2.88 -23.30 -14.90
C PHE A 228 -1.72 -22.29 -14.89
N ILE A 229 -0.49 -22.80 -14.79
CA ILE A 229 0.72 -21.96 -14.73
C ILE A 229 1.68 -22.44 -15.82
N LEU A 230 1.85 -21.62 -16.87
CA LEU A 230 2.88 -21.83 -17.87
C LEU A 230 4.20 -21.21 -17.38
N ILE A 231 5.24 -22.02 -17.31
CA ILE A 231 6.57 -21.62 -16.86
C ILE A 231 7.52 -21.76 -18.04
N HIS A 232 7.95 -20.61 -18.62
CA HIS A 232 8.72 -20.57 -19.86
C HIS A 232 10.00 -19.75 -19.69
N GLU A 233 11.13 -20.29 -20.12
CA GLU A 233 12.43 -19.63 -19.96
C GLU A 233 12.59 -18.40 -20.86
N LYS A 234 12.05 -18.47 -22.10
CA LYS A 234 12.25 -17.46 -23.13
C LYS A 234 11.12 -16.43 -23.18
N LYS A 235 11.39 -15.37 -23.91
CA LYS A 235 10.42 -14.35 -24.27
C LYS A 235 9.34 -14.90 -25.22
N ILE A 236 8.10 -14.50 -25.02
CA ILE A 236 6.95 -14.84 -25.85
C ILE A 236 6.46 -13.57 -26.55
N SER A 237 6.70 -13.47 -27.87
CA SER A 237 6.28 -12.33 -28.70
C SER A 237 5.27 -12.73 -29.77
N SER A 238 5.34 -13.99 -30.25
CA SER A 238 4.47 -14.55 -31.25
C SER A 238 3.27 -15.25 -30.67
N MET A 239 2.08 -14.88 -31.11
CA MET A 239 0.84 -15.54 -30.69
C MET A 239 0.71 -16.95 -31.25
N LYS A 240 1.30 -17.21 -32.44
CA LYS A 240 1.20 -18.48 -33.13
C LYS A 240 1.68 -19.66 -32.30
N ASP A 241 2.78 -19.46 -31.55
CA ASP A 241 3.40 -20.53 -30.77
C ASP A 241 2.62 -20.83 -29.49
N LEU A 242 1.86 -19.84 -29.00
CA LEU A 242 1.04 -19.95 -27.79
C LEU A 242 -0.38 -20.45 -28.07
N LEU A 243 -0.89 -20.26 -29.29
CA LEU A 243 -2.29 -20.53 -29.65
C LEU A 243 -2.76 -21.96 -29.34
N PRO A 244 -1.99 -23.02 -29.66
CA PRO A 244 -2.43 -24.40 -29.35
C PRO A 244 -2.68 -24.65 -27.86
N LEU A 245 -1.87 -24.04 -27.01
CA LEU A 245 -2.02 -24.12 -25.56
C LEU A 245 -3.24 -23.35 -25.07
N LEU A 246 -3.43 -22.11 -25.58
CA LEU A 246 -4.58 -21.26 -25.19
C LEU A 246 -5.91 -21.91 -25.55
N GLU A 247 -6.01 -22.59 -26.69
CA GLU A 247 -7.22 -23.31 -27.08
C GLU A 247 -7.52 -24.46 -26.12
N GLN A 248 -6.50 -25.20 -25.66
CA GLN A 248 -6.67 -26.27 -24.69
C GLN A 248 -7.12 -25.73 -23.34
N VAL A 249 -6.53 -24.61 -22.87
CA VAL A 249 -6.88 -23.96 -21.60
C VAL A 249 -8.30 -23.40 -21.67
N ALA A 250 -8.66 -22.71 -22.75
CA ALA A 250 -9.98 -22.14 -22.96
C ALA A 250 -11.09 -23.21 -22.94
N ARG A 251 -10.84 -24.40 -23.53
CA ARG A 251 -11.79 -25.53 -23.49
C ARG A 251 -12.03 -26.05 -22.05
N GLN A 252 -11.05 -25.89 -21.15
CA GLN A 252 -11.20 -26.33 -19.77
C GLN A 252 -11.82 -25.24 -18.86
N GLY A 253 -11.97 -24.01 -19.36
CA GLY A 253 -12.59 -22.90 -18.64
C GLY A 253 -11.81 -22.42 -17.40
N LYS A 254 -10.53 -22.79 -17.28
CA LYS A 254 -9.68 -22.42 -16.14
C LYS A 254 -8.83 -21.20 -16.46
N PRO A 255 -8.46 -20.40 -15.43
CA PRO A 255 -7.52 -19.31 -15.59
C PRO A 255 -6.13 -19.80 -15.98
N LEU A 256 -5.35 -18.93 -16.63
CA LEU A 256 -3.96 -19.18 -17.00
C LEU A 256 -3.05 -18.07 -16.47
N VAL A 257 -1.99 -18.44 -15.79
CA VAL A 257 -0.86 -17.56 -15.47
C VAL A 257 0.31 -17.91 -16.38
N ILE A 258 0.89 -16.92 -17.03
CA ILE A 258 2.08 -17.08 -17.88
C ILE A 258 3.27 -16.45 -17.15
N ILE A 259 4.26 -17.25 -16.81
CA ILE A 259 5.54 -16.81 -16.25
C ILE A 259 6.59 -17.03 -17.31
N ALA A 260 7.09 -15.96 -17.94
CA ALA A 260 8.07 -16.03 -19.01
C ALA A 260 9.15 -14.97 -18.84
N GLU A 261 10.27 -15.07 -19.56
CA GLU A 261 11.30 -14.01 -19.54
C GLU A 261 10.68 -12.64 -19.80
N ASP A 262 9.82 -12.57 -20.81
CA ASP A 262 8.95 -11.43 -21.12
C ASP A 262 7.77 -11.90 -21.96
N VAL A 263 6.67 -11.16 -21.97
CA VAL A 263 5.58 -11.34 -22.93
C VAL A 263 5.28 -9.97 -23.53
N ASP A 264 5.46 -9.82 -24.83
CA ASP A 264 5.27 -8.52 -25.50
C ASP A 264 4.64 -8.63 -26.88
N GLY A 265 4.61 -7.53 -27.60
CA GLY A 265 4.17 -7.44 -28.99
C GLY A 265 2.76 -8.00 -29.21
N GLU A 266 2.63 -8.84 -30.25
CA GLU A 266 1.35 -9.46 -30.62
C GLU A 266 0.80 -10.38 -29.52
N ALA A 267 1.66 -11.12 -28.83
CA ALA A 267 1.25 -12.05 -27.77
C ALA A 267 0.56 -11.29 -26.61
N LEU A 268 1.20 -10.25 -26.07
CA LEU A 268 0.63 -9.46 -24.99
C LEU A 268 -0.68 -8.78 -25.40
N ALA A 269 -0.71 -8.15 -26.57
CA ALA A 269 -1.91 -7.47 -27.07
C ALA A 269 -3.09 -8.43 -27.21
N THR A 270 -2.85 -9.63 -27.74
CA THR A 270 -3.90 -10.65 -27.93
C THR A 270 -4.40 -11.19 -26.59
N LEU A 271 -3.51 -11.44 -25.62
CA LEU A 271 -3.90 -11.86 -24.26
C LEU A 271 -4.79 -10.81 -23.59
N VAL A 272 -4.41 -9.54 -23.66
CA VAL A 272 -5.18 -8.42 -23.11
C VAL A 272 -6.57 -8.32 -23.77
N VAL A 273 -6.66 -8.39 -25.11
CA VAL A 273 -7.94 -8.33 -25.84
C VAL A 273 -8.85 -9.50 -25.43
N ASN A 274 -8.32 -10.73 -25.34
CA ASN A 274 -9.12 -11.88 -24.93
C ASN A 274 -9.56 -11.82 -23.47
N LYS A 275 -8.72 -11.28 -22.57
CA LYS A 275 -9.10 -11.01 -21.19
C LYS A 275 -10.26 -10.00 -21.11
N LEU A 276 -10.15 -8.87 -21.82
CA LEU A 276 -11.21 -7.82 -21.86
C LEU A 276 -12.52 -8.33 -22.46
N ARG A 277 -12.46 -9.25 -23.44
CA ARG A 277 -13.63 -9.89 -24.02
C ARG A 277 -14.25 -10.99 -23.13
N GLY A 278 -13.58 -11.35 -22.03
CA GLY A 278 -14.03 -12.44 -21.16
C GLY A 278 -13.89 -13.85 -21.78
N THR A 279 -13.20 -13.98 -22.91
CA THR A 279 -12.98 -15.28 -23.57
C THR A 279 -11.88 -16.09 -22.92
N LEU A 280 -10.93 -15.43 -22.25
CA LEU A 280 -9.83 -16.06 -21.54
C LEU A 280 -9.55 -15.32 -20.23
N ASN A 281 -9.53 -16.04 -19.12
CA ASN A 281 -9.07 -15.48 -17.85
C ASN A 281 -7.56 -15.71 -17.73
N VAL A 282 -6.76 -14.69 -18.02
CA VAL A 282 -5.29 -14.80 -18.14
C VAL A 282 -4.60 -13.64 -17.46
N ALA A 283 -3.41 -13.91 -16.91
CA ALA A 283 -2.43 -12.90 -16.54
C ALA A 283 -1.03 -13.35 -16.97
N ALA A 284 -0.16 -12.38 -17.26
CA ALA A 284 1.22 -12.63 -17.63
C ALA A 284 2.17 -11.80 -16.76
N VAL A 285 3.26 -12.42 -16.32
CA VAL A 285 4.30 -11.84 -15.47
C VAL A 285 5.68 -12.18 -16.00
N LYS A 286 6.68 -11.34 -15.70
CA LYS A 286 8.07 -11.66 -15.97
C LYS A 286 8.60 -12.72 -15.01
N ALA A 287 9.42 -13.62 -15.53
CA ALA A 287 10.15 -14.58 -14.72
C ALA A 287 11.11 -13.88 -13.76
N PRO A 288 11.24 -14.35 -12.51
CA PRO A 288 12.19 -13.79 -11.55
C PRO A 288 13.64 -14.14 -11.91
N GLY A 289 14.57 -13.25 -11.57
CA GLY A 289 16.00 -13.45 -11.81
C GLY A 289 16.45 -13.22 -13.25
N PHE A 290 17.74 -13.47 -13.51
CA PHE A 290 18.40 -13.32 -14.82
C PHE A 290 19.34 -14.49 -15.08
N GLY A 291 19.53 -14.88 -16.35
CA GLY A 291 20.45 -15.94 -16.75
C GLY A 291 20.17 -17.27 -16.03
N ASP A 292 21.23 -17.94 -15.54
CA ASP A 292 21.12 -19.24 -14.86
C ASP A 292 20.28 -19.19 -13.58
N ARG A 293 20.24 -18.02 -12.89
CA ARG A 293 19.36 -17.84 -11.73
C ARG A 293 17.90 -17.87 -12.12
N ARG A 294 17.52 -17.30 -13.29
CA ARG A 294 16.17 -17.38 -13.80
C ARG A 294 15.76 -18.83 -14.01
N LYS A 295 16.62 -19.63 -14.67
CA LYS A 295 16.38 -21.06 -14.88
C LYS A 295 16.13 -21.77 -13.55
N ALA A 296 17.01 -21.56 -12.59
CA ALA A 296 16.90 -22.18 -11.27
C ALA A 296 15.62 -21.78 -10.52
N MET A 297 15.18 -20.50 -10.61
CA MET A 297 13.94 -20.04 -9.99
C MET A 297 12.70 -20.59 -10.72
N LEU A 298 12.73 -20.69 -12.05
CA LEU A 298 11.66 -21.32 -12.82
C LEU A 298 11.51 -22.81 -12.47
N GLU A 299 12.61 -23.53 -12.22
CA GLU A 299 12.58 -24.88 -11.72
C GLU A 299 11.99 -24.99 -10.31
N ASP A 300 12.33 -24.04 -9.42
CA ASP A 300 11.75 -23.98 -8.07
C ASP A 300 10.22 -23.81 -8.14
N ILE A 301 9.75 -22.90 -9.00
CA ILE A 301 8.31 -22.67 -9.25
C ILE A 301 7.68 -23.94 -9.85
N ALA A 302 8.35 -24.61 -10.80
CA ALA A 302 7.85 -25.83 -11.41
C ALA A 302 7.67 -26.96 -10.37
N LYS A 303 8.65 -27.13 -9.48
CA LYS A 303 8.55 -28.12 -8.38
C LYS A 303 7.43 -27.79 -7.40
N LEU A 304 7.29 -26.52 -7.04
CA LEU A 304 6.22 -26.05 -6.16
C LEU A 304 4.82 -26.27 -6.76
N THR A 305 4.66 -26.09 -8.06
CA THR A 305 3.36 -26.13 -8.73
C THR A 305 3.05 -27.46 -9.41
N GLY A 306 4.01 -28.38 -9.42
CA GLY A 306 3.87 -29.69 -10.07
C GLY A 306 3.88 -29.65 -11.59
N GLY A 307 4.37 -28.54 -12.18
CA GLY A 307 4.52 -28.36 -13.62
C GLY A 307 5.95 -28.61 -14.10
N LYS A 308 6.20 -28.24 -15.36
CA LYS A 308 7.53 -28.28 -15.99
C LYS A 308 7.99 -26.88 -16.34
N ALA A 309 9.24 -26.54 -16.02
CA ALA A 309 9.90 -25.36 -16.56
C ALA A 309 10.27 -25.65 -18.03
N ILE A 310 9.64 -24.97 -18.98
CA ILE A 310 9.91 -25.14 -20.40
C ILE A 310 11.18 -24.37 -20.73
N THR A 311 12.30 -25.07 -20.71
CA THR A 311 13.65 -24.55 -20.95
C THR A 311 14.22 -25.08 -22.27
N GLU A 312 15.26 -24.41 -22.79
CA GLU A 312 15.97 -24.90 -23.98
C GLU A 312 16.56 -26.30 -23.77
N ASP A 313 17.03 -26.57 -22.57
CA ASP A 313 17.68 -27.85 -22.23
C ASP A 313 16.72 -29.05 -22.37
N LEU A 314 15.42 -28.83 -22.21
CA LEU A 314 14.40 -29.85 -22.42
C LEU A 314 14.03 -30.07 -23.89
N GLY A 315 14.44 -29.17 -24.80
CA GLY A 315 14.12 -29.24 -26.22
C GLY A 315 12.62 -29.13 -26.56
N ILE A 316 11.78 -28.74 -25.59
CA ILE A 316 10.33 -28.62 -25.76
C ILE A 316 10.04 -27.23 -26.36
N LYS A 317 9.46 -27.20 -27.55
CA LYS A 317 8.98 -25.96 -28.14
C LYS A 317 7.63 -25.58 -27.56
N LEU A 318 7.35 -24.26 -27.44
CA LEU A 318 6.12 -23.74 -26.86
C LEU A 318 4.85 -24.27 -27.55
N GLU A 319 4.89 -24.45 -28.87
CA GLU A 319 3.81 -25.01 -29.68
C GLU A 319 3.43 -26.47 -29.34
N ASN A 320 4.33 -27.19 -28.67
CA ASN A 320 4.14 -28.59 -28.27
C ASN A 320 3.80 -28.77 -26.78
N VAL A 321 3.72 -27.68 -26.03
CA VAL A 321 3.36 -27.70 -24.59
C VAL A 321 1.90 -28.13 -24.45
N LYS A 322 1.65 -29.05 -23.53
CA LYS A 322 0.32 -29.55 -23.21
C LYS A 322 -0.12 -29.09 -21.83
N VAL A 323 -1.41 -29.20 -21.55
CA VAL A 323 -1.98 -28.82 -20.23
C VAL A 323 -1.37 -29.65 -19.10
N GLU A 324 -0.94 -30.88 -19.36
CA GLU A 324 -0.28 -31.76 -18.38
C GLU A 324 1.13 -31.27 -17.99
N ASP A 325 1.75 -30.40 -18.81
CA ASP A 325 3.07 -29.82 -18.51
C ASP A 325 2.95 -28.55 -17.65
N LEU A 326 1.74 -27.99 -17.52
CA LEU A 326 1.49 -26.78 -16.77
C LEU A 326 1.49 -27.05 -15.25
N GLY A 327 2.05 -26.10 -14.52
CA GLY A 327 1.91 -26.05 -13.06
C GLY A 327 0.47 -25.71 -12.65
N ARG A 328 0.15 -25.96 -11.40
CA ARG A 328 -1.13 -25.67 -10.75
C ARG A 328 -0.93 -25.13 -9.35
N ALA A 329 -1.85 -24.28 -8.93
CA ALA A 329 -1.95 -23.79 -7.57
C ALA A 329 -3.42 -23.62 -7.21
N LYS A 330 -3.74 -23.48 -5.93
CA LYS A 330 -5.08 -23.11 -5.49
C LYS A 330 -5.40 -21.68 -5.89
N ARG A 331 -4.42 -20.76 -5.71
CA ARG A 331 -4.56 -19.36 -6.08
C ARG A 331 -3.22 -18.77 -6.52
N VAL A 332 -3.28 -17.83 -7.46
CA VAL A 332 -2.17 -16.95 -7.78
C VAL A 332 -2.68 -15.51 -7.71
N THR A 333 -2.04 -14.68 -6.88
CA THR A 333 -2.32 -13.26 -6.76
C THR A 333 -1.15 -12.46 -7.30
N ILE A 334 -1.43 -11.50 -8.17
CA ILE A 334 -0.42 -10.68 -8.86
C ILE A 334 -0.79 -9.21 -8.64
N ASP A 335 0.07 -8.48 -7.98
CA ASP A 335 0.02 -7.03 -7.89
C ASP A 335 0.96 -6.36 -8.90
N LYS A 336 1.19 -5.05 -8.79
CA LYS A 336 2.09 -4.31 -9.70
C LYS A 336 3.56 -4.69 -9.55
N ASP A 337 3.95 -5.22 -8.39
CA ASP A 337 5.35 -5.48 -8.01
C ASP A 337 5.64 -6.96 -7.78
N ASN A 338 4.65 -7.76 -7.35
CA ASN A 338 4.83 -9.12 -6.87
C ASN A 338 3.86 -10.12 -7.49
N THR A 339 4.27 -11.37 -7.49
CA THR A 339 3.44 -12.55 -7.78
C THR A 339 3.53 -13.53 -6.62
N THR A 340 2.39 -13.88 -6.02
CA THR A 340 2.25 -14.82 -4.91
C THR A 340 1.52 -16.06 -5.37
N ILE A 341 2.15 -17.23 -5.24
CA ILE A 341 1.57 -18.54 -5.49
C ILE A 341 1.19 -19.16 -4.14
N VAL A 342 -0.08 -19.50 -3.97
CA VAL A 342 -0.62 -20.07 -2.72
C VAL A 342 -1.10 -21.49 -2.98
N GLU A 343 -0.70 -22.43 -2.12
CA GLU A 343 -1.04 -23.86 -2.23
C GLU A 343 -0.70 -24.43 -3.62
N GLY A 344 0.61 -24.42 -3.96
CA GLY A 344 1.11 -25.10 -5.16
C GLY A 344 0.77 -26.60 -5.11
N ARG A 345 0.55 -27.21 -6.28
CA ARG A 345 0.19 -28.62 -6.39
C ARG A 345 1.37 -29.54 -6.71
N GLY A 346 2.58 -29.12 -6.36
CA GLY A 346 3.77 -29.98 -6.40
C GLY A 346 3.69 -31.09 -5.37
N SER A 347 4.45 -32.17 -5.57
CA SER A 347 4.53 -33.20 -4.57
C SER A 347 5.51 -32.83 -3.45
N ASP A 348 5.19 -33.14 -2.20
CA ASP A 348 6.06 -32.90 -1.03
C ASP A 348 7.45 -33.53 -1.24
N SER A 349 7.52 -34.69 -1.93
CA SER A 349 8.78 -35.37 -2.24
C SER A 349 9.65 -34.58 -3.20
N ASP A 350 9.06 -33.95 -4.23
CA ASP A 350 9.78 -33.11 -5.20
C ASP A 350 10.28 -31.83 -4.58
N ILE A 351 9.44 -31.19 -3.75
CA ILE A 351 9.80 -29.97 -3.00
C ILE A 351 10.93 -30.28 -2.02
N ALA A 352 10.80 -31.36 -1.22
CA ALA A 352 11.85 -31.79 -0.29
C ALA A 352 13.16 -32.15 -1.00
N GLY A 353 13.08 -32.82 -2.16
CA GLY A 353 14.21 -33.08 -3.02
C GLY A 353 14.93 -31.80 -3.46
N ARG A 354 14.17 -30.80 -3.91
CA ARG A 354 14.71 -29.49 -4.33
C ARG A 354 15.35 -28.71 -3.18
N VAL A 355 14.72 -28.73 -2.02
CA VAL A 355 15.27 -28.15 -0.77
C VAL A 355 16.61 -28.77 -0.43
N LYS A 356 16.74 -30.10 -0.50
CA LYS A 356 17.99 -30.81 -0.24
C LYS A 356 19.10 -30.46 -1.24
N GLU A 357 18.73 -30.31 -2.51
CA GLU A 357 19.65 -29.88 -3.57
C GLU A 357 20.19 -28.47 -3.29
N ILE A 358 19.33 -27.50 -3.01
CA ILE A 358 19.75 -26.12 -2.70
C ILE A 358 20.63 -26.08 -1.46
N ARG A 359 20.33 -26.84 -0.40
CA ARG A 359 21.18 -26.94 0.80
C ARG A 359 22.57 -27.47 0.46
N SER A 360 22.66 -28.50 -0.39
CA SER A 360 23.95 -29.02 -0.85
C SER A 360 24.74 -27.99 -1.67
N GLN A 361 24.07 -27.14 -2.47
CA GLN A 361 24.71 -26.06 -3.20
C GLN A 361 25.23 -24.96 -2.25
N ILE A 362 24.50 -24.62 -1.19
CA ILE A 362 24.92 -23.67 -0.14
C ILE A 362 26.21 -24.14 0.54
N GLU A 363 26.31 -25.44 0.85
CA GLU A 363 27.48 -26.03 1.50
C GLU A 363 28.72 -26.05 0.59
N LYS A 364 28.52 -26.21 -0.71
CA LYS A 364 29.60 -26.36 -1.70
C LYS A 364 30.12 -25.03 -2.27
N THR A 365 29.32 -23.97 -2.23
CA THR A 365 29.73 -22.69 -2.80
C THR A 365 30.80 -22.00 -1.96
N SER A 366 31.83 -21.50 -2.63
CA SER A 366 32.89 -20.65 -2.03
C SER A 366 32.57 -19.15 -2.12
N SER A 367 31.55 -18.76 -2.87
CA SER A 367 31.12 -17.37 -3.07
C SER A 367 30.11 -16.99 -2.01
N ASP A 368 30.40 -15.98 -1.20
CA ASP A 368 29.48 -15.46 -0.19
C ASP A 368 28.21 -14.89 -0.82
N TYR A 369 28.34 -14.22 -1.98
CA TYR A 369 27.21 -13.72 -2.74
C TYR A 369 26.30 -14.83 -3.26
N ASP A 370 26.86 -15.91 -3.82
CA ASP A 370 26.04 -17.02 -4.29
C ASP A 370 25.41 -17.78 -3.12
N ARG A 371 26.11 -17.88 -1.99
CA ARG A 371 25.57 -18.43 -0.75
C ARG A 371 24.34 -17.65 -0.29
N GLU A 372 24.42 -16.33 -0.24
CA GLU A 372 23.30 -15.46 0.13
C GLU A 372 22.10 -15.69 -0.81
N LYS A 373 22.32 -15.70 -2.12
CA LYS A 373 21.24 -15.89 -3.11
C LYS A 373 20.63 -17.31 -3.07
N LEU A 374 21.39 -18.32 -2.76
CA LEU A 374 20.89 -19.67 -2.52
C LEU A 374 20.07 -19.75 -1.22
N GLN A 375 20.48 -19.02 -0.17
CA GLN A 375 19.73 -18.92 1.08
C GLN A 375 18.39 -18.21 0.88
N GLU A 376 18.35 -17.12 0.11
CA GLU A 376 17.10 -16.46 -0.27
C GLU A 376 16.14 -17.41 -1.00
N ARG A 377 16.62 -18.18 -1.98
CA ARG A 377 15.82 -19.17 -2.69
C ARG A 377 15.28 -20.25 -1.76
N LEU A 378 16.15 -20.77 -0.88
CA LEU A 378 15.78 -21.75 0.12
C LEU A 378 14.69 -21.22 1.04
N ALA A 379 14.82 -20.00 1.54
CA ALA A 379 13.84 -19.35 2.40
C ALA A 379 12.48 -19.21 1.72
N LYS A 380 12.46 -18.80 0.45
CA LYS A 380 11.22 -18.69 -0.35
C LYS A 380 10.53 -20.02 -0.56
N LEU A 381 11.27 -21.13 -0.71
CA LEU A 381 10.71 -22.45 -0.97
C LEU A 381 10.26 -23.16 0.32
N VAL A 382 10.99 -22.95 1.44
CA VAL A 382 10.71 -23.63 2.73
C VAL A 382 9.75 -22.84 3.60
N GLY A 383 9.74 -21.51 3.50
CA GLY A 383 8.95 -20.62 4.35
C GLY A 383 7.44 -20.76 4.16
N GLY A 384 7.00 -21.19 3.00
CA GLY A 384 5.58 -21.28 2.67
C GLY A 384 4.89 -19.92 2.67
N VAL A 385 3.57 -19.94 2.70
CA VAL A 385 2.71 -18.78 2.80
C VAL A 385 1.79 -18.93 4.00
N ALA A 386 1.81 -17.94 4.92
CA ALA A 386 0.82 -17.87 5.97
C ALA A 386 -0.46 -17.24 5.41
N VAL A 387 -1.59 -17.92 5.53
CA VAL A 387 -2.89 -17.45 5.03
C VAL A 387 -3.77 -17.13 6.23
N ILE A 388 -4.05 -15.85 6.43
CA ILE A 388 -5.02 -15.40 7.45
C ILE A 388 -6.40 -15.39 6.80
N LYS A 389 -7.24 -16.35 7.20
CA LYS A 389 -8.63 -16.48 6.73
C LYS A 389 -9.54 -15.69 7.64
N VAL A 390 -10.03 -14.55 7.16
CA VAL A 390 -10.88 -13.64 7.95
C VAL A 390 -12.32 -14.13 7.92
N GLY A 391 -12.88 -14.37 9.11
CA GLY A 391 -14.28 -14.75 9.29
C GLY A 391 -15.12 -13.61 9.88
N ALA A 392 -16.39 -13.50 9.44
CA ALA A 392 -17.36 -12.56 9.97
C ALA A 392 -18.79 -13.02 9.70
N ALA A 393 -19.77 -12.40 10.38
CA ALA A 393 -21.18 -12.76 10.25
C ALA A 393 -21.83 -12.21 8.98
N THR A 394 -21.35 -11.08 8.46
CA THR A 394 -21.86 -10.41 7.26
C THR A 394 -20.74 -10.08 6.29
N GLU A 395 -21.08 -9.95 5.00
CA GLU A 395 -20.12 -9.55 3.97
C GLU A 395 -19.50 -8.17 4.23
N THR A 396 -20.29 -7.22 4.72
CA THR A 396 -19.82 -5.87 5.06
C THR A 396 -18.80 -5.90 6.20
N GLU A 397 -19.08 -6.67 7.27
CA GLU A 397 -18.17 -6.87 8.39
C GLU A 397 -16.89 -7.60 7.94
N MET A 398 -17.02 -8.59 7.06
CA MET A 398 -15.88 -9.34 6.52
C MET A 398 -14.93 -8.45 5.75
N LYS A 399 -15.44 -7.59 4.87
CA LYS A 399 -14.63 -6.65 4.09
C LYS A 399 -13.92 -5.64 4.99
N GLU A 400 -14.62 -5.10 6.01
CA GLU A 400 -14.02 -4.19 6.98
C GLU A 400 -12.91 -4.88 7.78
N LYS A 401 -13.17 -6.06 8.32
CA LYS A 401 -12.21 -6.82 9.12
C LYS A 401 -11.00 -7.25 8.30
N LYS A 402 -11.21 -7.65 7.03
CA LYS A 402 -10.15 -8.00 6.11
C LYS A 402 -9.22 -6.82 5.84
N ALA A 403 -9.77 -5.63 5.51
CA ALA A 403 -8.98 -4.42 5.31
C ALA A 403 -8.15 -4.08 6.56
N ARG A 404 -8.74 -4.17 7.74
CA ARG A 404 -8.06 -3.93 9.02
C ARG A 404 -6.93 -4.93 9.30
N VAL A 405 -7.09 -6.21 8.94
CA VAL A 405 -6.02 -7.22 9.03
C VAL A 405 -4.89 -6.91 8.05
N GLU A 406 -5.21 -6.46 6.83
CA GLU A 406 -4.23 -6.08 5.82
C GLU A 406 -3.41 -4.85 6.26
N ASP A 407 -4.06 -3.81 6.78
CA ASP A 407 -3.37 -2.62 7.32
C ASP A 407 -2.44 -3.02 8.47
N ALA A 408 -2.92 -3.84 9.41
CA ALA A 408 -2.11 -4.31 10.53
C ALA A 408 -0.91 -5.17 10.08
N MET A 409 -1.08 -5.99 9.05
CA MET A 409 0.01 -6.77 8.46
C MET A 409 1.07 -5.86 7.82
N HIS A 410 0.65 -4.85 7.05
CA HIS A 410 1.56 -3.89 6.43
C HIS A 410 2.32 -3.05 7.48
N ALA A 411 1.61 -2.55 8.50
CA ALA A 411 2.22 -1.83 9.61
C ALA A 411 3.26 -2.68 10.35
N THR A 412 2.94 -3.94 10.60
CA THR A 412 3.86 -4.88 11.27
C THR A 412 5.11 -5.15 10.43
N ARG A 413 4.96 -5.30 9.10
CA ARG A 413 6.10 -5.43 8.18
C ARG A 413 6.96 -4.16 8.19
N ALA A 414 6.35 -2.98 8.11
CA ALA A 414 7.04 -1.70 8.19
C ALA A 414 7.82 -1.53 9.50
N ALA A 415 7.27 -2.03 10.63
CA ALA A 415 7.95 -2.03 11.91
C ALA A 415 9.18 -2.97 11.95
N VAL A 416 9.08 -4.13 11.33
CA VAL A 416 10.23 -5.06 11.23
C VAL A 416 11.35 -4.47 10.38
N GLU A 417 11.01 -3.72 9.32
CA GLU A 417 11.98 -3.09 8.42
C GLU A 417 12.74 -1.92 9.04
N GLU A 418 12.06 -0.97 9.70
CA GLU A 418 12.68 0.28 10.19
C GLU A 418 12.54 0.49 11.71
N GLY A 419 12.02 -0.49 12.46
CA GLY A 419 11.80 -0.37 13.89
C GLY A 419 10.52 0.38 14.25
N ILE A 420 10.39 0.67 15.55
CA ILE A 420 9.22 1.36 16.13
C ILE A 420 9.62 2.62 16.88
N VAL A 421 8.68 3.54 16.98
CA VAL A 421 8.75 4.79 17.76
C VAL A 421 7.57 4.86 18.73
N PRO A 422 7.60 5.75 19.76
CA PRO A 422 6.41 6.03 20.59
C PRO A 422 5.25 6.46 19.70
N GLY A 423 4.10 5.82 19.87
CA GLY A 423 2.92 6.01 19.02
C GLY A 423 2.10 7.26 19.37
N GLY A 424 0.89 7.32 18.80
CA GLY A 424 -0.07 8.38 19.10
C GLY A 424 0.37 9.78 18.65
N GLY A 425 1.30 9.89 17.71
CA GLY A 425 1.86 11.15 17.23
C GLY A 425 2.95 11.75 18.15
N VAL A 426 3.31 11.07 19.23
CA VAL A 426 4.31 11.56 20.22
C VAL A 426 5.70 11.68 19.58
N ALA A 427 6.13 10.72 18.74
CA ALA A 427 7.43 10.76 18.10
C ALA A 427 7.62 12.03 17.23
N LEU A 428 6.57 12.49 16.55
CA LEU A 428 6.61 13.74 15.80
C LEU A 428 6.73 14.95 16.71
N VAL A 429 5.96 15.02 17.81
CA VAL A 429 6.06 16.10 18.80
C VAL A 429 7.44 16.12 19.45
N ARG A 430 8.02 14.96 19.78
CA ARG A 430 9.39 14.83 20.32
C ARG A 430 10.48 15.24 19.33
N SER A 431 10.16 15.31 18.03
CA SER A 431 11.08 15.82 17.01
C SER A 431 11.15 17.35 16.95
N THR A 432 10.27 18.07 17.65
CA THR A 432 10.23 19.55 17.69
C THR A 432 11.59 20.19 18.02
N PRO A 433 12.39 19.73 19.01
CA PRO A 433 13.68 20.33 19.32
C PRO A 433 14.66 20.34 18.14
N ALA A 434 14.66 19.31 17.28
CA ALA A 434 15.50 19.25 16.11
C ALA A 434 15.12 20.32 15.07
N VAL A 435 13.81 20.59 14.93
CA VAL A 435 13.31 21.67 14.07
C VAL A 435 13.61 23.03 14.69
N ASP A 436 13.48 23.19 16.01
CA ASP A 436 13.80 24.44 16.70
C ASP A 436 15.29 24.81 16.57
N GLU A 437 16.20 23.83 16.63
CA GLU A 437 17.65 24.06 16.35
C GLU A 437 17.88 24.46 14.88
N LEU A 438 17.23 23.78 13.94
CA LEU A 438 17.32 24.16 12.53
C LEU A 438 16.83 25.61 12.29
N ILE A 439 15.71 26.01 12.90
CA ILE A 439 15.12 27.36 12.77
C ILE A 439 16.11 28.45 13.18
N LYS A 440 17.03 28.19 14.13
CA LYS A 440 18.06 29.16 14.54
C LYS A 440 19.11 29.40 13.45
N THR A 441 19.27 28.45 12.52
CA THR A 441 20.25 28.53 11.43
C THR A 441 19.68 29.09 10.13
N LEU A 442 18.35 29.24 10.05
CA LEU A 442 17.63 29.71 8.87
C LEU A 442 17.23 31.18 8.99
N GLU A 443 17.13 31.85 7.83
CA GLU A 443 16.74 33.25 7.73
C GLU A 443 15.56 33.42 6.75
N GLY A 444 14.87 34.59 6.81
CA GLY A 444 13.80 34.95 5.91
C GLY A 444 12.68 33.91 5.80
N ASP A 445 12.19 33.68 4.59
CA ASP A 445 11.05 32.81 4.34
C ASP A 445 11.38 31.32 4.48
N GLU A 446 12.65 30.92 4.39
CA GLU A 446 13.05 29.55 4.70
C GLU A 446 12.83 29.22 6.19
N LYS A 447 13.10 30.18 7.07
CA LYS A 447 12.81 30.06 8.50
C LYS A 447 11.32 29.88 8.76
N ILE A 448 10.48 30.66 8.05
CA ILE A 448 9.02 30.55 8.13
C ILE A 448 8.57 29.15 7.64
N GLY A 449 9.16 28.64 6.56
CA GLY A 449 8.89 27.30 6.06
C GLY A 449 9.15 26.20 7.11
N ALA A 450 10.26 26.32 7.84
CA ALA A 450 10.56 25.39 8.95
C ALA A 450 9.58 25.55 10.13
N GLN A 451 9.12 26.76 10.43
CA GLN A 451 8.10 27.02 11.45
C GLN A 451 6.74 26.40 11.11
N ILE A 452 6.38 26.33 9.81
CA ILE A 452 5.18 25.63 9.34
C ILE A 452 5.25 24.14 9.73
N ILE A 453 6.37 23.47 9.46
CA ILE A 453 6.55 22.06 9.85
C ILE A 453 6.52 21.90 11.37
N ARG A 454 7.23 22.77 12.11
CA ARG A 454 7.20 22.75 13.57
C ARG A 454 5.78 22.75 14.15
N ARG A 455 4.89 23.54 13.54
CA ARG A 455 3.48 23.61 13.94
C ARG A 455 2.69 22.39 13.47
N ALA A 456 2.92 21.94 12.24
CA ALA A 456 2.14 20.88 11.61
C ALA A 456 2.38 19.50 12.26
N ILE A 457 3.59 19.21 12.76
CA ILE A 457 3.91 17.91 13.37
C ILE A 457 3.18 17.63 14.69
N GLU A 458 2.54 18.64 15.30
CA GLU A 458 1.67 18.46 16.47
C GLU A 458 0.24 18.00 16.09
N GLU A 459 -0.20 18.24 14.84
CA GLU A 459 -1.59 18.04 14.44
C GLU A 459 -2.06 16.57 14.50
N PRO A 460 -1.26 15.54 14.17
CA PRO A 460 -1.70 14.16 14.36
C PRO A 460 -2.08 13.84 15.81
N LEU A 461 -1.24 14.22 16.77
CA LEU A 461 -1.54 14.06 18.19
C LEU A 461 -2.78 14.86 18.58
N ARG A 462 -2.86 16.13 18.18
CA ARG A 462 -4.02 16.98 18.46
C ARG A 462 -5.32 16.37 17.94
N GLN A 463 -5.29 15.78 16.74
CA GLN A 463 -6.47 15.13 16.16
C GLN A 463 -6.85 13.85 16.92
N ILE A 464 -5.88 13.01 17.30
CA ILE A 464 -6.12 11.80 18.08
C ILE A 464 -6.83 12.15 19.41
N VAL A 465 -6.32 13.13 20.13
CA VAL A 465 -6.88 13.51 21.43
C VAL A 465 -8.21 14.27 21.29
N SER A 466 -8.38 15.06 20.23
CA SER A 466 -9.66 15.70 19.88
C SER A 466 -10.75 14.65 19.60
N ASN A 467 -10.43 13.59 18.85
CA ASN A 467 -11.35 12.47 18.63
C ASN A 467 -11.69 11.73 19.93
N ALA A 468 -10.81 11.82 20.94
CA ALA A 468 -11.05 11.30 22.28
C ALA A 468 -11.82 12.27 23.21
N GLY A 469 -12.13 13.49 22.74
CA GLY A 469 -12.83 14.51 23.53
C GLY A 469 -11.93 15.31 24.47
N VAL A 470 -10.61 15.31 24.25
CA VAL A 470 -9.61 15.98 25.09
C VAL A 470 -8.99 17.16 24.33
N GLU A 471 -8.60 18.22 25.05
CA GLU A 471 -7.98 19.42 24.46
C GLU A 471 -6.53 19.16 24.06
N GLY A 472 -6.23 19.23 22.76
CA GLY A 472 -4.92 18.89 22.20
C GLY A 472 -3.78 19.79 22.69
N ALA A 473 -4.04 21.08 22.94
CA ALA A 473 -3.02 22.00 23.42
C ALA A 473 -2.49 21.63 24.81
N VAL A 474 -3.37 21.16 25.70
CA VAL A 474 -3.01 20.71 27.05
C VAL A 474 -2.12 19.47 26.98
N VAL A 475 -2.47 18.52 26.11
CA VAL A 475 -1.71 17.27 25.98
C VAL A 475 -0.32 17.55 25.39
N VAL A 476 -0.23 18.35 24.32
CA VAL A 476 1.06 18.75 23.73
C VAL A 476 1.94 19.47 24.76
N GLY A 477 1.37 20.41 25.55
CA GLY A 477 2.09 21.10 26.61
C GLY A 477 2.71 20.14 27.63
N LYS A 478 1.94 19.18 28.15
CA LYS A 478 2.44 18.17 29.10
C LYS A 478 3.52 17.27 28.53
N ILE A 479 3.45 16.95 27.21
CA ILE A 479 4.48 16.16 26.54
C ILE A 479 5.78 16.98 26.47
N HIS A 480 5.73 18.28 26.13
CA HIS A 480 6.91 19.14 26.09
C HIS A 480 7.55 19.35 27.47
N GLU A 481 6.78 19.38 28.54
CA GLU A 481 7.28 19.51 29.92
C GLU A 481 8.05 18.25 30.39
N SER A 482 7.69 17.09 29.90
CA SER A 482 8.33 15.81 30.28
C SER A 482 9.68 15.64 29.54
N LYS A 483 10.70 15.16 30.26
CA LYS A 483 12.01 14.80 29.71
C LYS A 483 12.09 13.36 29.22
N ASP A 484 11.06 12.56 29.50
CA ASP A 484 10.98 11.17 29.05
C ASP A 484 10.45 11.11 27.62
N ASP A 485 11.26 10.59 26.71
CA ASP A 485 10.96 10.51 25.28
C ASP A 485 9.78 9.57 24.96
N HIS A 486 9.47 8.64 25.87
CA HIS A 486 8.36 7.70 25.73
C HIS A 486 7.06 8.19 26.37
N TYR A 487 7.14 9.23 27.20
CA TYR A 487 5.96 9.76 27.89
C TYR A 487 4.99 10.43 26.93
N GLY A 488 3.75 9.98 26.94
CA GLY A 488 2.68 10.51 26.09
C GLY A 488 1.30 10.22 26.66
N TYR A 489 0.27 10.62 25.92
CA TYR A 489 -1.12 10.40 26.27
C TYR A 489 -1.68 9.20 25.51
N ASN A 490 -2.03 8.15 26.26
CA ASN A 490 -2.75 7.00 25.74
C ASN A 490 -4.25 7.34 25.64
N ALA A 491 -4.70 7.72 24.44
CA ALA A 491 -6.09 8.12 24.18
C ALA A 491 -7.10 6.95 24.35
N GLY A 492 -6.64 5.69 24.23
CA GLY A 492 -7.46 4.51 24.48
C GLY A 492 -7.78 4.33 25.96
N ALA A 493 -6.76 4.48 26.81
CA ALA A 493 -6.84 4.31 28.26
C ALA A 493 -7.13 5.61 29.05
N ASP A 494 -7.17 6.76 28.37
CA ASP A 494 -7.40 8.10 28.94
C ASP A 494 -6.40 8.47 30.04
N LYS A 495 -5.11 8.22 29.82
CA LYS A 495 -4.06 8.48 30.81
C LYS A 495 -2.72 8.83 30.17
N PHE A 496 -1.89 9.55 30.94
CA PHE A 496 -0.49 9.78 30.59
C PHE A 496 0.38 8.64 31.14
N GLU A 497 1.23 8.08 30.29
CA GLU A 497 2.13 6.96 30.65
C GLU A 497 3.29 6.82 29.67
N ASP A 498 4.22 5.89 29.94
CA ASP A 498 5.21 5.43 28.95
C ASP A 498 4.47 4.63 27.86
N LEU A 499 4.37 5.21 26.66
CA LEU A 499 3.63 4.63 25.54
C LEU A 499 4.31 3.35 25.00
N VAL A 500 5.64 3.28 25.06
CA VAL A 500 6.37 2.09 24.59
C VAL A 500 6.11 0.92 25.55
N ALA A 501 6.17 1.16 26.85
CA ALA A 501 5.83 0.15 27.85
C ALA A 501 4.35 -0.26 27.79
N ALA A 502 3.45 0.68 27.46
CA ALA A 502 2.02 0.42 27.30
C ALA A 502 1.68 -0.28 25.96
N GLY A 503 2.65 -0.49 25.06
CA GLY A 503 2.43 -1.08 23.75
C GLY A 503 1.78 -0.14 22.72
N VAL A 504 1.72 1.18 23.01
CA VAL A 504 1.25 2.21 22.08
C VAL A 504 2.43 2.68 21.24
N ILE A 505 2.69 1.97 20.16
CA ILE A 505 3.87 2.12 19.31
C ILE A 505 3.48 2.21 17.84
N ASP A 506 4.19 3.04 17.08
CA ASP A 506 4.00 3.21 15.64
C ASP A 506 5.26 2.75 14.88
N PRO A 507 5.12 2.18 13.66
CA PRO A 507 6.26 1.90 12.81
C PRO A 507 6.99 3.19 12.40
N THR A 508 8.32 3.20 12.53
CA THR A 508 9.14 4.36 12.13
C THR A 508 8.94 4.71 10.65
N LYS A 509 8.90 3.68 9.79
CA LYS A 509 8.66 3.84 8.34
C LYS A 509 7.32 4.53 8.05
N VAL A 510 6.25 4.16 8.75
CA VAL A 510 4.91 4.76 8.60
C VAL A 510 4.95 6.24 8.97
N THR A 511 5.46 6.57 10.15
CA THR A 511 5.55 7.95 10.64
C THR A 511 6.40 8.84 9.73
N ARG A 512 7.53 8.33 9.28
CA ARG A 512 8.45 9.01 8.36
C ARG A 512 7.80 9.25 7.00
N THR A 513 7.23 8.22 6.39
CA THR A 513 6.62 8.29 5.05
C THR A 513 5.41 9.23 5.04
N ALA A 514 4.59 9.20 6.08
CA ALA A 514 3.45 10.11 6.22
C ALA A 514 3.89 11.58 6.18
N LEU A 515 4.94 11.95 6.94
CA LEU A 515 5.46 13.33 6.93
C LEU A 515 6.09 13.71 5.59
N GLN A 516 6.89 12.82 4.98
CA GLN A 516 7.54 13.07 3.70
C GLN A 516 6.54 13.31 2.57
N ASN A 517 5.53 12.43 2.45
CA ASN A 517 4.52 12.56 1.39
C ASN A 517 3.63 13.79 1.60
N ALA A 518 3.23 14.05 2.85
CA ALA A 518 2.45 15.23 3.20
C ALA A 518 3.19 16.53 2.84
N ALA A 519 4.45 16.65 3.23
CA ALA A 519 5.25 17.84 2.96
C ALA A 519 5.57 18.00 1.47
N SER A 520 5.84 16.91 0.75
CA SER A 520 6.11 16.93 -0.68
C SER A 520 4.94 17.54 -1.46
N ILE A 521 3.74 17.00 -1.26
CA ILE A 521 2.53 17.44 -1.98
C ILE A 521 2.08 18.82 -1.49
N ALA A 522 2.06 19.08 -0.18
CA ALA A 522 1.71 20.38 0.35
C ALA A 522 2.67 21.48 -0.15
N GLY A 523 3.98 21.19 -0.20
CA GLY A 523 4.99 22.07 -0.76
C GLY A 523 4.77 22.38 -2.24
N LEU A 524 4.38 21.39 -3.06
CA LEU A 524 4.01 21.61 -4.46
C LEU A 524 2.76 22.48 -4.60
N MET A 525 1.72 22.21 -3.81
CA MET A 525 0.50 23.02 -3.79
C MET A 525 0.78 24.47 -3.38
N LEU A 526 1.68 24.72 -2.43
CA LEU A 526 2.06 26.08 -2.01
C LEU A 526 2.77 26.86 -3.12
N THR A 527 3.53 26.20 -3.99
CA THR A 527 4.23 26.84 -5.11
C THR A 527 3.35 27.00 -6.35
N THR A 528 2.09 26.54 -6.31
CA THR A 528 1.15 26.67 -7.43
C THR A 528 0.59 28.08 -7.50
N GLU A 529 0.68 28.71 -8.69
CA GLU A 529 0.16 30.05 -8.94
C GLU A 529 -1.12 30.02 -9.79
N ALA A 530 -1.27 29.03 -10.67
CA ALA A 530 -2.43 28.92 -11.55
C ALA A 530 -2.99 27.50 -11.57
N MET A 531 -4.30 27.41 -11.65
CA MET A 531 -5.05 26.17 -11.87
C MET A 531 -5.71 26.22 -13.25
N VAL A 532 -5.66 25.10 -13.96
CA VAL A 532 -6.30 24.94 -15.28
C VAL A 532 -7.24 23.76 -15.23
N SER A 533 -8.52 23.99 -15.43
CA SER A 533 -9.53 22.93 -15.45
C SER A 533 -10.46 23.02 -16.64
N ASP A 534 -11.17 21.95 -16.94
CA ASP A 534 -12.22 21.96 -17.96
C ASP A 534 -13.42 22.77 -17.47
N ILE A 535 -14.04 23.54 -18.38
CA ILE A 535 -15.32 24.18 -18.10
C ILE A 535 -16.37 23.08 -18.13
N PRO A 536 -17.18 22.88 -17.06
CA PRO A 536 -18.25 21.92 -17.07
C PRO A 536 -19.24 22.20 -18.21
N GLU A 537 -19.44 21.24 -19.10
CA GLU A 537 -20.50 21.38 -20.10
C GLU A 537 -21.87 21.31 -19.39
N PRO A 538 -22.80 22.24 -19.67
CA PRO A 538 -24.17 22.12 -19.17
C PRO A 538 -24.73 20.79 -19.69
N LYS A 539 -25.18 19.93 -18.78
CA LYS A 539 -25.89 18.70 -19.18
C LYS A 539 -27.02 19.14 -20.14
N ALA A 540 -26.98 18.68 -21.40
CA ALA A 540 -28.04 18.89 -22.34
C ALA A 540 -29.35 18.43 -21.67
N ALA A 541 -30.34 19.33 -21.56
CA ALA A 541 -31.65 18.97 -21.04
C ALA A 541 -32.14 17.79 -21.90
N ALA A 542 -32.57 16.73 -21.25
CA ALA A 542 -33.21 15.61 -21.95
C ALA A 542 -34.30 16.19 -22.85
N PRO A 543 -34.38 15.82 -24.13
CA PRO A 543 -35.41 16.34 -25.03
C PRO A 543 -36.74 16.06 -24.39
N ALA A 544 -37.54 17.13 -24.17
CA ALA A 544 -38.90 17.04 -23.68
C ALA A 544 -39.64 16.10 -24.64
N GLY A 545 -40.02 14.93 -24.13
CA GLY A 545 -40.81 13.98 -24.91
C GLY A 545 -42.03 14.68 -25.49
N HIS A 546 -42.11 14.77 -26.81
CA HIS A 546 -43.34 15.15 -27.51
C HIS A 546 -44.41 14.13 -27.11
N GLY A 547 -45.25 14.56 -26.17
CA GLY A 547 -46.53 13.94 -25.96
C GLY A 547 -47.35 14.06 -27.24
N GLY A 548 -47.23 13.05 -28.08
CA GLY A 548 -48.16 12.86 -29.18
C GLY A 548 -49.52 12.53 -28.62
N GLY A 549 -50.40 13.54 -28.54
CA GLY A 549 -51.83 13.34 -28.38
C GLY A 549 -52.35 12.50 -29.54
N MET A 550 -52.88 11.31 -29.25
CA MET A 550 -53.83 10.62 -30.08
C MET A 550 -55.20 10.95 -29.53
N GLU A 551 -55.79 12.07 -30.02
CA GLU A 551 -57.22 12.23 -30.07
C GLU A 551 -57.77 11.43 -31.26
N GLY A 552 -58.73 10.57 -30.96
CA GLY A 552 -59.86 10.29 -31.78
C GLY A 552 -59.74 9.22 -32.86
N MET A 553 -60.47 8.12 -32.71
CA MET A 553 -61.62 7.74 -33.53
C MET A 553 -62.01 6.29 -33.23
N TYR A 554 -63.35 6.22 -32.85
CA TYR A 554 -64.24 5.09 -32.81
C TYR A 554 -64.04 3.96 -31.82
#